data_9188aae73be4a1007e757d09086046eb
#
_entry.id   9188aae73be4a1007e757d09086046eb
#
_cell.length_a   1.000
_cell.length_b   1.000
_cell.length_c   1.000
_cell.angle_alpha   90.00
_cell.angle_beta   90.00
_cell.angle_gamma   90.00
#
_symmetry.space_group_name_H-M   'P 1'
#
loop_
_entity.id
_entity.type
_entity.pdbx_description
1 polymer ?
#
loop_
_entity_poly.entity_id
_entity_poly.type
_entity_poly.pdbx_seq_one_letter_code
_entity_poly.pdbx_strand_id
1 'polypeptide(L)'
;MSSMIREFNNIAEFVKSIDEDLNDYRKKLAELLRRLEELRVKAEHERKIKTAFTKLGLAVEAPEPKNVVDLKNVKIVMNPTADQELSNLESVIESLNNKITMLTAIKKDLEVLGSLDVEVKLTVIYLEGLPKTLIIRYV
;
A
#
# COMPACT_ATOMS: atom_id res chain seq x y z
N MET A 1 -2.60 -10.63 -7.65
CA MET A 1 -2.25 -9.86 -8.84
C MET A 1 -3.50 -9.27 -9.47
N SER A 2 -3.54 -7.97 -9.61
CA SER A 2 -4.71 -7.31 -10.17
C SER A 2 -4.75 -7.49 -11.68
N SER A 3 -5.86 -8.01 -12.21
CA SER A 3 -6.12 -7.98 -13.63
C SER A 3 -6.27 -6.53 -14.10
N MET A 4 -5.76 -6.20 -15.26
CA MET A 4 -5.94 -4.87 -15.86
C MET A 4 -7.36 -4.66 -16.35
N ILE A 5 -8.04 -5.73 -16.73
CA ILE A 5 -9.42 -5.71 -17.23
C ILE A 5 -10.20 -6.80 -16.50
N ARG A 6 -11.33 -6.42 -15.93
CA ARG A 6 -12.28 -7.36 -15.31
C ARG A 6 -13.67 -7.14 -15.88
N GLU A 7 -14.41 -8.23 -16.04
CA GLU A 7 -15.80 -8.19 -16.49
C GLU A 7 -16.74 -8.57 -15.37
N PHE A 8 -17.88 -7.88 -15.28
CA PHE A 8 -18.92 -8.11 -14.28
C PHE A 8 -20.28 -8.18 -14.97
N ASN A 9 -21.17 -9.01 -14.44
CA ASN A 9 -22.51 -9.20 -14.98
C ASN A 9 -23.47 -8.07 -14.60
N ASN A 10 -23.16 -7.34 -13.56
CA ASN A 10 -23.97 -6.20 -13.11
C ASN A 10 -23.16 -5.29 -12.18
N ILE A 11 -23.73 -4.15 -11.86
CA ILE A 11 -23.07 -3.15 -11.01
C ILE A 11 -22.87 -3.67 -9.58
N ALA A 12 -23.82 -4.45 -9.06
CA ALA A 12 -23.72 -5.02 -7.70
C ALA A 12 -22.51 -5.94 -7.56
N GLU A 13 -22.21 -6.76 -8.56
CA GLU A 13 -21.01 -7.61 -8.54
C GLU A 13 -19.73 -6.78 -8.53
N PHE A 14 -19.71 -5.69 -9.27
CA PHE A 14 -18.56 -4.79 -9.28
C PHE A 14 -18.36 -4.12 -7.94
N VAL A 15 -19.41 -3.57 -7.34
CA VAL A 15 -19.35 -2.97 -5.99
C VAL A 15 -18.88 -3.98 -4.96
N LYS A 16 -19.37 -5.21 -5.03
CA LYS A 16 -18.91 -6.31 -4.16
C LYS A 16 -17.42 -6.56 -4.33
N SER A 17 -16.93 -6.55 -5.55
CA SER A 17 -15.49 -6.67 -5.86
C SER A 17 -14.68 -5.56 -5.20
N ILE A 18 -15.17 -4.32 -5.21
CA ILE A 18 -14.52 -3.20 -4.52
C ILE A 18 -14.47 -3.43 -3.02
N ASP A 19 -15.55 -3.91 -2.42
CA ASP A 19 -15.60 -4.23 -0.98
C ASP A 19 -14.61 -5.32 -0.62
N GLU A 20 -14.47 -6.34 -1.45
CA GLU A 20 -13.48 -7.41 -1.26
C GLU A 20 -12.06 -6.86 -1.33
N ASP A 21 -11.76 -6.03 -2.32
CA ASP A 21 -10.45 -5.40 -2.46
C ASP A 21 -10.15 -4.48 -1.26
N LEU A 22 -11.13 -3.71 -0.80
CA LEU A 22 -10.98 -2.88 0.39
C LEU A 22 -10.68 -3.70 1.64
N ASN A 23 -11.37 -4.82 1.84
CA ASN A 23 -11.12 -5.71 2.96
C ASN A 23 -9.71 -6.28 2.91
N ASP A 24 -9.25 -6.69 1.75
CA ASP A 24 -7.91 -7.23 1.56
C ASP A 24 -6.84 -6.17 1.85
N TYR A 25 -7.02 -4.96 1.35
CA TYR A 25 -6.10 -3.85 1.62
C TYR A 25 -6.08 -3.47 3.10
N ARG A 26 -7.24 -3.45 3.77
CA ARG A 26 -7.31 -3.14 5.21
C ARG A 26 -6.63 -4.19 6.07
N LYS A 27 -6.77 -5.48 5.72
CA LYS A 27 -6.06 -6.57 6.40
C LYS A 27 -4.55 -6.42 6.23
N LYS A 28 -4.11 -6.12 5.01
CA LYS A 28 -2.70 -5.89 4.72
C LYS A 28 -2.17 -4.69 5.50
N LEU A 29 -2.94 -3.62 5.54
CA LEU A 29 -2.58 -2.43 6.31
C LEU A 29 -2.41 -2.75 7.80
N ALA A 30 -3.31 -3.52 8.39
CA ALA A 30 -3.21 -3.93 9.80
C ALA A 30 -1.94 -4.72 10.08
N GLU A 31 -1.56 -5.64 9.18
CA GLU A 31 -0.31 -6.39 9.28
C GLU A 31 0.91 -5.48 9.20
N LEU A 32 0.90 -4.53 8.26
CA LEU A 32 2.01 -3.60 8.07
C LEU A 32 2.14 -2.63 9.24
N LEU A 33 1.04 -2.18 9.82
CA LEU A 33 1.06 -1.32 11.00
C LEU A 33 1.64 -2.03 12.23
N ARG A 34 1.37 -3.33 12.40
CA ARG A 34 1.96 -4.13 13.46
C ARG A 34 3.48 -4.24 13.26
N ARG A 35 3.89 -4.53 12.03
CA ARG A 35 5.32 -4.59 11.67
C ARG A 35 5.99 -3.24 11.88
N LEU A 36 5.30 -2.14 11.59
CA LEU A 36 5.79 -0.79 11.82
C LEU A 36 6.09 -0.55 13.29
N GLU A 37 5.21 -0.95 14.19
CA GLU A 37 5.43 -0.83 15.64
C GLU A 37 6.65 -1.62 16.11
N GLU A 38 6.79 -2.85 15.64
CA GLU A 38 7.97 -3.68 15.97
C GLU A 38 9.26 -3.01 15.50
N LEU A 39 9.26 -2.44 14.30
CA LEU A 39 10.44 -1.75 13.76
C LEU A 39 10.73 -0.44 14.50
N ARG A 40 9.71 0.29 14.92
CA ARG A 40 9.89 1.50 15.73
C ARG A 40 10.56 1.21 17.06
N VAL A 41 10.14 0.16 17.73
CA VAL A 41 10.75 -0.30 18.99
C VAL A 41 12.22 -0.67 18.76
N LYS A 42 12.47 -1.42 17.71
CA LYS A 42 13.84 -1.83 17.35
C LYS A 42 14.73 -0.64 17.01
N ALA A 43 14.22 0.30 16.22
CA ALA A 43 14.96 1.51 15.85
C ALA A 43 15.28 2.37 17.05
N GLU A 44 14.33 2.53 17.97
CA GLU A 44 14.56 3.27 19.21
C GLU A 44 15.60 2.60 20.10
N HIS A 45 15.57 1.29 20.21
CA HIS A 45 16.56 0.51 20.95
C HIS A 45 17.96 0.70 20.37
N GLU A 46 18.11 0.65 19.04
CA GLU A 46 19.38 0.90 18.36
C GLU A 46 19.90 2.32 18.61
N ARG A 47 19.01 3.33 18.62
CA ARG A 47 19.40 4.71 18.94
C ARG A 47 19.88 4.86 20.39
N LYS A 48 19.24 4.20 21.34
CA LYS A 48 19.66 4.20 22.74
C LYS A 48 21.04 3.59 22.91
N ILE A 49 21.32 2.50 22.22
CA ILE A 49 22.64 1.87 22.25
C ILE A 49 23.70 2.82 21.69
N LYS A 50 23.43 3.44 20.53
CA LYS A 50 24.34 4.44 19.93
C LYS A 50 24.62 5.60 20.86
N THR A 51 23.59 6.13 21.53
CA THR A 51 23.70 7.21 22.48
C THR A 51 24.58 6.80 23.66
N ALA A 52 24.40 5.59 24.20
CA ALA A 52 25.22 5.08 25.31
C ALA A 52 26.67 4.96 24.89
N PHE A 53 26.98 4.42 23.71
CA PHE A 53 28.36 4.33 23.22
C PHE A 53 29.00 5.70 22.99
N THR A 54 28.24 6.67 22.49
CA THR A 54 28.70 8.04 22.30
C THR A 54 29.07 8.66 23.64
N LYS A 55 28.28 8.45 24.70
CA LYS A 55 28.57 8.93 26.07
C LYS A 55 29.80 8.29 26.65
N LEU A 56 30.15 7.09 26.26
CA LEU A 56 31.35 6.39 26.67
C LEU A 56 32.61 6.84 25.90
N GLY A 57 32.47 7.80 24.99
CA GLY A 57 33.57 8.31 24.18
C GLY A 57 33.91 7.43 22.98
N LEU A 58 33.08 6.43 22.70
CA LEU A 58 33.22 5.60 21.50
C LEU A 58 32.55 6.32 20.32
N ALA A 59 33.35 6.63 19.29
CA ALA A 59 32.82 7.20 18.08
C ALA A 59 32.05 6.11 17.33
N VAL A 60 30.74 6.12 17.47
CA VAL A 60 29.88 5.34 16.56
C VAL A 60 29.62 6.24 15.37
N GLU A 61 30.39 6.08 14.32
CA GLU A 61 30.10 6.72 13.07
C GLU A 61 28.74 6.20 12.59
N ALA A 62 27.81 7.14 12.37
CA ALA A 62 26.62 6.83 11.60
C ALA A 62 27.13 6.40 10.23
N PRO A 63 26.95 5.13 9.82
CA PRO A 63 27.39 4.74 8.50
C PRO A 63 26.61 5.56 7.48
N GLU A 64 27.30 6.28 6.64
CA GLU A 64 26.71 6.64 5.37
C GLU A 64 26.16 5.34 4.75
N PRO A 65 25.02 5.39 4.05
CA PRO A 65 24.39 4.17 3.58
C PRO A 65 25.20 3.52 2.45
N LYS A 66 26.30 2.89 2.84
CA LYS A 66 27.12 2.05 1.94
C LYS A 66 26.40 0.77 1.52
N ASN A 67 25.29 0.47 2.19
CA ASN A 67 24.47 -0.71 1.95
C ASN A 67 23.38 -0.48 0.89
N VAL A 68 23.35 0.69 0.29
CA VAL A 68 22.34 1.04 -0.71
C VAL A 68 22.98 1.12 -2.08
N VAL A 69 22.41 0.42 -3.05
CA VAL A 69 22.80 0.49 -4.45
C VAL A 69 21.59 0.93 -5.25
N ASP A 70 21.70 2.10 -5.87
CA ASP A 70 20.68 2.62 -6.77
C ASP A 70 20.95 2.14 -8.19
N LEU A 71 20.13 1.23 -8.68
CA LEU A 71 20.07 0.89 -10.08
C LEU A 71 19.07 1.83 -10.76
N LYS A 72 19.08 1.84 -12.09
CA LYS A 72 18.24 2.78 -12.83
C LYS A 72 16.75 2.70 -12.48
N ASN A 73 16.24 1.50 -12.24
CA ASN A 73 14.82 1.27 -12.00
C ASN A 73 14.50 0.63 -10.65
N VAL A 74 15.52 0.19 -9.92
CA VAL A 74 15.37 -0.52 -8.65
C VAL A 74 16.47 -0.09 -7.69
N LYS A 75 16.11 0.06 -6.44
CA LYS A 75 17.06 0.29 -5.34
C LYS A 75 17.27 -1.03 -4.58
N ILE A 76 18.51 -1.34 -4.27
CA ILE A 76 18.88 -2.51 -3.47
C ILE A 76 19.41 -2.03 -2.13
N VAL A 77 18.85 -2.54 -1.05
CA VAL A 77 19.34 -2.29 0.31
C VAL A 77 19.80 -3.61 0.89
N MET A 78 21.08 -3.68 1.27
CA MET A 78 21.68 -4.88 1.84
C MET A 78 21.83 -4.72 3.34
N ASN A 79 21.44 -5.75 4.11
CA ASN A 79 21.52 -5.71 5.58
C ASN A 79 20.99 -4.39 6.16
N PRO A 80 19.71 -4.08 5.97
CA PRO A 80 19.16 -2.78 6.34
C PRO A 80 19.23 -2.54 7.85
N THR A 81 19.43 -1.28 8.20
CA THR A 81 19.20 -0.82 9.58
C THR A 81 17.70 -0.80 9.85
N ALA A 82 17.31 -0.77 11.14
CA ALA A 82 15.89 -0.64 11.50
C ALA A 82 15.27 0.64 10.94
N ASP A 83 16.02 1.75 10.92
CA ASP A 83 15.55 3.01 10.34
C ASP A 83 15.31 2.92 8.83
N GLN A 84 16.15 2.20 8.10
CA GLN A 84 15.95 1.98 6.66
C GLN A 84 14.71 1.12 6.39
N GLU A 85 14.52 0.04 7.15
CA GLU A 85 13.32 -0.80 7.05
C GLU A 85 12.06 -0.01 7.39
N LEU A 86 12.14 0.82 8.44
CA LEU A 86 11.05 1.67 8.89
C LEU A 86 10.62 2.65 7.79
N SER A 87 11.58 3.34 7.17
CA SER A 87 11.33 4.29 6.09
C SER A 87 10.66 3.62 4.89
N ASN A 88 11.17 2.46 4.48
CA ASN A 88 10.59 1.70 3.37
C ASN A 88 9.17 1.23 3.67
N LEU A 89 8.95 0.76 4.90
CA LEU A 89 7.62 0.30 5.31
C LEU A 89 6.61 1.45 5.38
N GLU A 90 7.03 2.62 5.86
CA GLU A 90 6.19 3.81 5.87
C GLU A 90 5.73 4.20 4.46
N SER A 91 6.61 4.09 3.47
CA SER A 91 6.26 4.36 2.06
C SER A 91 5.21 3.39 1.53
N VAL A 92 5.33 2.11 1.87
CA VAL A 92 4.33 1.09 1.48
C VAL A 92 2.98 1.37 2.14
N ILE A 93 2.99 1.70 3.43
CA ILE A 93 1.78 2.02 4.19
C ILE A 93 1.08 3.26 3.60
N GLU A 94 1.83 4.29 3.24
CA GLU A 94 1.30 5.49 2.60
C GLU A 94 0.62 5.15 1.26
N SER A 95 1.29 4.36 0.43
CA SER A 95 0.74 3.90 -0.86
C SER A 95 -0.57 3.13 -0.67
N LEU A 96 -0.60 2.24 0.33
CA LEU A 96 -1.78 1.43 0.62
C LEU A 96 -2.94 2.28 1.15
N ASN A 97 -2.65 3.25 2.04
CA ASN A 97 -3.65 4.20 2.51
C ASN A 97 -4.24 5.01 1.36
N ASN A 98 -3.42 5.44 0.41
CA ASN A 98 -3.89 6.16 -0.76
C ASN A 98 -4.82 5.31 -1.62
N LYS A 99 -4.51 4.03 -1.81
CA LYS A 99 -5.37 3.09 -2.53
C LYS A 99 -6.71 2.90 -1.83
N ILE A 100 -6.70 2.73 -0.52
CA ILE A 100 -7.93 2.58 0.28
C ILE A 100 -8.80 3.84 0.15
N THR A 101 -8.19 5.01 0.25
CA THR A 101 -8.88 6.30 0.11
C THR A 101 -9.52 6.43 -1.28
N MET A 102 -8.75 6.12 -2.33
CA MET A 102 -9.24 6.20 -3.70
C MET A 102 -10.38 5.21 -3.98
N LEU A 103 -10.23 3.95 -3.54
CA LEU A 103 -11.28 2.94 -3.70
C LEU A 103 -12.57 3.32 -2.96
N THR A 104 -12.44 3.87 -1.77
CA THR A 104 -13.58 4.34 -1.00
C THR A 104 -14.31 5.48 -1.73
N ALA A 105 -13.56 6.41 -2.32
CA ALA A 105 -14.12 7.49 -3.12
C ALA A 105 -14.81 6.98 -4.39
N ILE A 106 -14.20 6.02 -5.07
CA ILE A 106 -14.77 5.38 -6.27
C ILE A 106 -16.07 4.68 -5.93
N LYS A 107 -16.09 3.93 -4.82
CA LYS A 107 -17.31 3.27 -4.35
C LYS A 107 -18.43 4.27 -4.11
N LYS A 108 -18.11 5.41 -3.50
CA LYS A 108 -19.06 6.48 -3.25
C LYS A 108 -19.60 7.07 -4.56
N ASP A 109 -18.73 7.29 -5.54
CA ASP A 109 -19.16 7.77 -6.86
C ASP A 109 -20.14 6.81 -7.52
N LEU A 110 -19.99 5.50 -7.30
CA LEU A 110 -20.85 4.47 -7.87
C LEU A 110 -22.22 4.37 -7.18
N GLU A 111 -22.39 4.97 -6.01
CA GLU A 111 -23.70 4.98 -5.32
C GLU A 111 -24.79 5.61 -6.20
N VAL A 112 -24.43 6.57 -7.04
CA VAL A 112 -25.35 7.20 -8.01
C VAL A 112 -25.92 6.17 -8.98
N LEU A 113 -25.17 5.10 -9.27
CA LEU A 113 -25.57 4.03 -10.17
C LEU A 113 -26.32 2.89 -9.47
N GLY A 114 -26.34 2.89 -8.13
CA GLY A 114 -26.91 1.80 -7.33
C GLY A 114 -28.42 1.61 -7.51
N SER A 115 -29.12 2.61 -8.01
CA SER A 115 -30.55 2.54 -8.31
C SER A 115 -30.88 2.11 -9.73
N LEU A 116 -29.87 1.89 -10.57
CA LEU A 116 -30.08 1.41 -11.93
C LEU A 116 -30.39 -0.09 -11.91
N ASP A 117 -31.66 -0.41 -12.08
CA ASP A 117 -32.16 -1.77 -12.17
C ASP A 117 -32.24 -2.20 -13.65
N VAL A 118 -31.11 -2.13 -14.32
CA VAL A 118 -31.01 -2.46 -15.74
C VAL A 118 -29.93 -3.54 -15.91
N GLU A 119 -30.25 -4.58 -16.67
CA GLU A 119 -29.24 -5.59 -17.02
C GLU A 119 -28.17 -4.96 -17.91
N VAL A 120 -26.96 -4.93 -17.42
CA VAL A 120 -25.81 -4.40 -18.15
C VAL A 120 -24.64 -5.33 -17.96
N LYS A 121 -23.74 -5.36 -18.92
CA LYS A 121 -22.44 -5.99 -18.78
C LYS A 121 -21.41 -4.89 -18.58
N LEU A 122 -20.57 -5.08 -17.58
CA LEU A 122 -19.52 -4.14 -17.24
C LEU A 122 -18.15 -4.70 -17.61
N THR A 123 -17.38 -3.87 -18.30
CA THR A 123 -15.95 -4.07 -18.45
C THR A 123 -15.25 -2.96 -17.71
N VAL A 124 -14.46 -3.31 -16.71
CA VAL A 124 -13.75 -2.34 -15.88
C VAL A 124 -12.27 -2.36 -16.21
N ILE A 125 -11.73 -1.20 -16.51
CA ILE A 125 -10.31 -1.03 -16.77
C ILE A 125 -9.64 -0.53 -15.51
N TYR A 126 -8.61 -1.27 -15.06
CA TYR A 126 -7.82 -0.97 -13.87
C TYR A 126 -6.46 -0.42 -14.28
N LEU A 127 -6.05 0.66 -13.64
CA LEU A 127 -4.70 1.20 -13.74
C LEU A 127 -4.11 1.30 -12.33
N GLU A 128 -2.94 0.73 -12.17
CA GLU A 128 -2.25 0.69 -10.86
C GLU A 128 -3.10 0.07 -9.74
N GLY A 129 -3.88 -0.94 -10.09
CA GLY A 129 -4.75 -1.65 -9.15
C GLY A 129 -6.06 -0.95 -8.81
N LEU A 130 -6.36 0.19 -9.44
CA LEU A 130 -7.58 0.95 -9.21
C LEU A 130 -8.48 0.98 -10.45
N PRO A 131 -9.81 0.83 -10.28
CA PRO A 131 -10.73 0.99 -11.40
C PRO A 131 -10.74 2.44 -11.87
N LYS A 132 -10.50 2.64 -13.16
CA LYS A 132 -10.43 3.97 -13.78
C LYS A 132 -11.53 4.23 -14.80
N THR A 133 -11.95 3.20 -15.51
CA THR A 133 -12.96 3.34 -16.56
C THR A 133 -13.94 2.19 -16.47
N LEU A 134 -15.23 2.52 -16.49
CA LEU A 134 -16.30 1.55 -16.60
C LEU A 134 -16.89 1.65 -18.00
N ILE A 135 -16.86 0.52 -18.70
CA ILE A 135 -17.53 0.40 -19.99
C ILE A 135 -18.81 -0.38 -19.78
N ILE A 136 -19.93 0.26 -20.00
CA ILE A 136 -21.25 -0.31 -19.78
C ILE A 136 -21.85 -0.67 -21.13
N ARG A 137 -22.23 -1.95 -21.28
CA ARG A 137 -22.91 -2.44 -22.49
C ARG A 137 -24.30 -2.88 -22.11
N TYR A 138 -25.26 -2.45 -22.91
CA TYR A 138 -26.63 -2.94 -22.79
C TYR A 138 -26.72 -4.36 -23.34
N VAL A 139 -27.49 -5.16 -22.67
CA VAL A 139 -27.75 -6.54 -23.09
C VAL A 139 -28.99 -6.62 -23.95
#